data_e246d3b5f061b03dfd72e4180f3c8527
#
_entry.id   e246d3b5f061b03dfd72e4180f3c8527
#
_cell.length_a   1.000
_cell.length_b   1.000
_cell.length_c   1.000
_cell.angle_alpha   90.00
_cell.angle_beta   90.00
_cell.angle_gamma   90.00
#
_symmetry.space_group_name_H-M   'P 1'
#
loop_
_entity.id
_entity.type
_entity.pdbx_description
1 polymer ?
#
loop_
_entity_poly.entity_id
_entity_poly.type
_entity_poly.pdbx_seq_one_letter_code
_entity_poly.pdbx_strand_id
1 'polypeptide(L)'
;MSIRDCALRSQAFAALKDVYDHRETVAARWRTDGGKVVGELGCDVPDEFILAAGMLPVRVYDEVGKPLVETDKYLEYAFDPVVRAQFEKIVDGTYDRQIDALAISNSTDVIIRIYLYLRELRRVEPEKPVPPVEFIDWLFTRNRLHQVRNEQTLELFRQTVERWAGRAITDEEIAAAGAICNENRQALREMAALRRCAQPRITGSEALVIIGSAFFMERSAHTALVRQVVADAQSWPVLHGPRVFFTGSNQEDTALYEQIEAAGAVIVGEDHDWGDRWYDRDYNPEYSPVRAVVDRYMLREFSSKKAFVSQRVAALDREVDASTAQAVVFYTNIYEEAASWDYPSQKKSLESRGIPTACFAKMAWPAHRNEGLEGRFRAFVSTLKGGASRG
;
A
#
# COMPACT_ATOMS: atom_id res chain seq x y z
N MET A 1 28.14 2.42 13.04
CA MET A 1 27.18 3.22 12.28
C MET A 1 26.03 2.29 11.95
N SER A 2 24.83 2.58 12.41
CA SER A 2 23.65 1.74 12.12
C SER A 2 23.26 1.91 10.64
N ILE A 3 22.47 0.97 10.08
CA ILE A 3 21.96 1.10 8.71
C ILE A 3 21.10 2.35 8.58
N ARG A 4 20.30 2.65 9.60
CA ARG A 4 19.51 3.88 9.65
C ARG A 4 20.37 5.15 9.53
N ASP A 5 21.56 5.16 10.14
CA ASP A 5 22.49 6.29 10.01
C ASP A 5 23.04 6.44 8.59
N CYS A 6 23.25 5.33 7.87
CA CYS A 6 23.67 5.36 6.46
C CYS A 6 22.56 5.83 5.54
N ALA A 7 21.33 5.31 5.71
CA ALA A 7 20.16 5.72 4.93
C ALA A 7 19.90 7.22 5.08
N LEU A 8 19.91 7.75 6.30
CA LEU A 8 19.71 9.18 6.57
C LEU A 8 20.81 10.08 5.98
N ARG A 9 21.96 9.56 5.62
CA ARG A 9 23.03 10.30 4.91
C ARG A 9 22.84 10.30 3.40
N SER A 10 22.06 9.36 2.84
CA SER A 10 21.67 9.42 1.44
C SER A 10 20.71 10.58 1.23
N GLN A 11 21.08 11.54 0.37
CA GLN A 11 20.22 12.66 0.03
C GLN A 11 18.92 12.19 -0.63
N ALA A 12 18.99 11.13 -1.43
CA ALA A 12 17.83 10.55 -2.08
C ALA A 12 16.87 9.92 -1.07
N PHE A 13 17.37 9.15 -0.11
CA PHE A 13 16.51 8.59 0.95
C PHE A 13 15.93 9.69 1.86
N ALA A 14 16.73 10.70 2.19
CA ALA A 14 16.25 11.84 2.98
C ALA A 14 15.10 12.58 2.27
N ALA A 15 15.19 12.76 0.94
CA ALA A 15 14.13 13.38 0.15
C ALA A 15 12.86 12.51 0.12
N LEU A 16 12.98 11.18 -0.05
CA LEU A 16 11.84 10.26 0.03
C LEU A 16 11.20 10.26 1.42
N LYS A 17 12.03 10.29 2.46
CA LYS A 17 11.56 10.36 3.85
C LYS A 17 10.84 11.67 4.15
N ASP A 18 11.33 12.79 3.64
CA ASP A 18 10.68 14.09 3.81
C ASP A 18 9.27 14.07 3.19
N VAL A 19 9.12 13.53 1.98
CA VAL A 19 7.79 13.33 1.34
C VAL A 19 6.90 12.39 2.16
N TYR A 20 7.46 11.31 2.70
CA TYR A 20 6.72 10.34 3.50
C TYR A 20 6.24 10.92 4.85
N ASP A 21 7.08 11.74 5.49
CA ASP A 21 6.77 12.37 6.77
C ASP A 21 5.84 13.59 6.62
N HIS A 22 5.89 14.29 5.47
CA HIS A 22 5.12 15.50 5.15
C HIS A 22 4.26 15.30 3.90
N ARG A 23 3.37 14.32 3.94
CA ARG A 23 2.58 13.76 2.82
C ARG A 23 1.74 14.79 2.06
N GLU A 24 1.37 15.87 2.72
CA GLU A 24 0.56 16.95 2.13
C GLU A 24 1.37 17.96 1.30
N THR A 25 2.70 18.01 1.50
CA THR A 25 3.53 19.09 0.97
C THR A 25 3.57 19.12 -0.56
N VAL A 26 3.75 17.96 -1.20
CA VAL A 26 3.81 17.88 -2.66
C VAL A 26 2.47 18.21 -3.29
N ALA A 27 1.37 17.70 -2.73
CA ALA A 27 0.01 18.00 -3.19
C ALA A 27 -0.31 19.50 -3.08
N ALA A 28 0.05 20.12 -1.95
CA ALA A 28 -0.14 21.56 -1.73
C ALA A 28 0.64 22.40 -2.76
N ARG A 29 1.91 22.05 -3.01
CA ARG A 29 2.72 22.70 -4.04
C ARG A 29 2.15 22.51 -5.42
N TRP A 30 1.77 21.27 -5.78
CA TRP A 30 1.16 20.95 -7.07
C TRP A 30 -0.08 21.80 -7.38
N ARG A 31 -0.94 21.99 -6.38
CA ARG A 31 -2.12 22.86 -6.49
C ARG A 31 -1.76 24.33 -6.60
N THR A 32 -0.74 24.79 -5.86
CA THR A 32 -0.25 26.18 -5.95
C THR A 32 0.27 26.50 -7.35
N ASP A 33 0.89 25.51 -8.01
CA ASP A 33 1.38 25.64 -9.38
C ASP A 33 0.25 25.48 -10.44
N GLY A 34 -1.02 25.37 -10.00
CA GLY A 34 -2.21 25.27 -10.85
C GLY A 34 -2.56 23.85 -11.29
N GLY A 35 -1.86 22.85 -10.77
CA GLY A 35 -2.16 21.44 -11.03
C GLY A 35 -3.35 20.94 -10.17
N LYS A 36 -3.96 19.84 -10.61
CA LYS A 36 -5.04 19.17 -9.86
C LYS A 36 -4.55 17.91 -9.18
N VAL A 37 -5.13 17.60 -8.03
CA VAL A 37 -4.78 16.44 -7.21
C VAL A 37 -6.00 15.55 -7.05
N VAL A 38 -5.84 14.25 -7.30
CA VAL A 38 -6.90 13.25 -7.10
C VAL A 38 -6.53 12.35 -5.94
N GLY A 39 -7.39 12.33 -4.92
CA GLY A 39 -7.27 11.40 -3.81
C GLY A 39 -7.63 9.97 -4.24
N GLU A 40 -6.94 8.98 -3.69
CA GLU A 40 -7.18 7.56 -3.95
C GLU A 40 -7.49 6.84 -2.65
N LEU A 41 -8.69 6.24 -2.56
CA LEU A 41 -9.08 5.39 -1.45
C LEU A 41 -9.25 3.94 -1.94
N GLY A 42 -8.50 3.03 -1.34
CA GLY A 42 -8.35 1.66 -1.81
C GLY A 42 -7.11 1.47 -2.69
N CYS A 43 -6.72 0.20 -2.90
CA CYS A 43 -5.46 -0.14 -3.56
C CYS A 43 -5.57 -0.36 -5.08
N ASP A 44 -6.74 -0.22 -5.65
CA ASP A 44 -7.04 -0.58 -7.04
C ASP A 44 -7.59 0.60 -7.86
N VAL A 45 -7.21 1.81 -7.49
CA VAL A 45 -7.43 3.01 -8.31
C VAL A 45 -6.37 3.03 -9.41
N PRO A 46 -6.76 3.18 -10.70
CA PRO A 46 -5.78 3.18 -11.80
C PRO A 46 -5.06 4.53 -11.92
N ASP A 47 -3.87 4.64 -11.35
CA ASP A 47 -2.99 5.82 -11.46
C ASP A 47 -2.79 6.26 -12.92
N GLU A 48 -2.72 5.30 -13.84
CA GLU A 48 -2.42 5.51 -15.25
C GLU A 48 -3.36 6.54 -15.90
N PHE A 49 -4.66 6.53 -15.54
CA PHE A 49 -5.62 7.51 -16.05
C PHE A 49 -5.43 8.91 -15.45
N ILE A 50 -5.14 8.98 -14.16
CA ILE A 50 -4.94 10.24 -13.43
C ILE A 50 -3.67 10.93 -13.94
N LEU A 51 -2.59 10.16 -14.09
CA LEU A 51 -1.31 10.64 -14.63
C LEU A 51 -1.43 11.06 -16.10
N ALA A 52 -2.15 10.29 -16.94
CA ALA A 52 -2.43 10.64 -18.34
C ALA A 52 -3.16 11.98 -18.46
N ALA A 53 -4.00 12.31 -17.48
CA ALA A 53 -4.69 13.60 -17.43
C ALA A 53 -3.80 14.76 -16.94
N GLY A 54 -2.56 14.51 -16.55
CA GLY A 54 -1.65 15.50 -15.97
C GLY A 54 -2.00 15.89 -14.53
N MET A 55 -2.74 15.03 -13.82
CA MET A 55 -3.09 15.22 -12.42
C MET A 55 -2.17 14.39 -11.50
N LEU A 56 -2.04 14.80 -10.25
CA LEU A 56 -1.28 14.07 -9.24
C LEU A 56 -2.19 13.10 -8.47
N PRO A 57 -1.97 11.78 -8.55
CA PRO A 57 -2.63 10.83 -7.65
C PRO A 57 -1.99 10.89 -6.27
N VAL A 58 -2.81 10.93 -5.21
CA VAL A 58 -2.38 10.96 -3.82
C VAL A 58 -3.22 9.99 -2.99
N ARG A 59 -2.59 9.04 -2.33
CA ARG A 59 -3.32 8.09 -1.49
C ARG A 59 -3.92 8.77 -0.25
N VAL A 60 -5.17 8.44 0.04
CA VAL A 60 -5.80 8.80 1.31
C VAL A 60 -5.12 8.00 2.41
N TYR A 61 -4.71 8.68 3.47
CA TYR A 61 -4.00 8.11 4.62
C TYR A 61 -4.64 8.58 5.93
N ASP A 62 -4.39 7.83 6.98
CA ASP A 62 -4.85 8.15 8.32
C ASP A 62 -4.04 9.27 8.99
N GLU A 63 -4.48 9.69 10.16
CA GLU A 63 -3.72 10.57 11.07
C GLU A 63 -3.80 10.00 12.47
N VAL A 64 -2.70 9.42 12.90
CA VAL A 64 -2.58 8.77 14.21
C VAL A 64 -2.85 9.76 15.32
N GLY A 65 -3.79 9.43 16.21
CA GLY A 65 -4.12 10.24 17.39
C GLY A 65 -5.11 11.37 17.18
N LYS A 66 -5.54 11.62 15.93
CA LYS A 66 -6.61 12.58 15.66
C LYS A 66 -7.95 12.10 16.25
N PRO A 67 -8.70 12.95 16.97
CA PRO A 67 -10.04 12.62 17.42
C PRO A 67 -11.00 12.35 16.25
N LEU A 68 -11.86 11.34 16.36
CA LEU A 68 -12.80 10.94 15.31
C LEU A 68 -14.18 11.61 15.52
N VAL A 69 -14.21 12.94 15.58
CA VAL A 69 -15.40 13.73 15.96
C VAL A 69 -16.50 13.65 14.90
N GLU A 70 -16.14 13.74 13.64
CA GLU A 70 -17.09 13.62 12.53
C GLU A 70 -17.44 12.15 12.26
N THR A 71 -16.46 11.29 12.27
CA THR A 71 -16.65 9.86 12.04
C THR A 71 -17.64 9.22 13.01
N ASP A 72 -17.56 9.55 14.30
CA ASP A 72 -18.44 8.99 15.34
C ASP A 72 -19.92 9.34 15.17
N LYS A 73 -20.25 10.32 14.31
CA LYS A 73 -21.64 10.65 13.95
C LYS A 73 -22.24 9.68 12.93
N TYR A 74 -21.41 9.05 12.10
CA TYR A 74 -21.87 8.31 10.93
C TYR A 74 -21.48 6.84 10.93
N LEU A 75 -20.29 6.48 11.46
CA LEU A 75 -19.77 5.13 11.43
C LEU A 75 -19.85 4.45 12.79
N GLU A 76 -20.18 3.17 12.77
CA GLU A 76 -20.20 2.34 13.98
C GLU A 76 -18.80 2.25 14.61
N TYR A 77 -18.74 2.06 15.92
CA TYR A 77 -17.49 1.83 16.63
C TYR A 77 -16.76 0.56 16.13
N ALA A 78 -17.50 -0.51 15.83
CA ALA A 78 -16.99 -1.77 15.31
C ALA A 78 -16.71 -1.70 13.79
N PHE A 79 -15.84 -0.78 13.39
CA PHE A 79 -15.40 -0.56 12.02
C PHE A 79 -13.87 -0.52 11.98
N ASP A 80 -13.26 -0.84 10.83
CA ASP A 80 -11.80 -0.77 10.69
C ASP A 80 -11.26 0.60 11.16
N PRO A 81 -10.36 0.65 12.16
CA PRO A 81 -9.93 1.90 12.76
C PRO A 81 -9.12 2.80 11.83
N VAL A 82 -8.36 2.23 10.89
CA VAL A 82 -7.62 2.98 9.88
C VAL A 82 -8.60 3.68 8.94
N VAL A 83 -9.60 2.93 8.48
CA VAL A 83 -10.63 3.48 7.57
C VAL A 83 -11.49 4.52 8.26
N ARG A 84 -11.77 4.37 9.57
CA ARG A 84 -12.43 5.40 10.37
C ARG A 84 -11.62 6.70 10.41
N ALA A 85 -10.31 6.61 10.59
CA ALA A 85 -9.43 7.79 10.60
C ALA A 85 -9.31 8.44 9.21
N GLN A 86 -9.28 7.64 8.15
CA GLN A 86 -9.32 8.14 6.76
C GLN A 86 -10.65 8.86 6.47
N PHE A 87 -11.78 8.30 6.91
CA PHE A 87 -13.08 8.93 6.77
C PHE A 87 -13.16 10.27 7.51
N GLU A 88 -12.63 10.37 8.74
CA GLU A 88 -12.53 11.62 9.49
C GLU A 88 -11.92 12.74 8.65
N LYS A 89 -10.75 12.48 8.08
CA LYS A 89 -10.02 13.48 7.26
C LYS A 89 -10.76 13.88 5.98
N ILE A 90 -11.61 13.01 5.44
CA ILE A 90 -12.44 13.35 4.27
C ILE A 90 -13.57 14.27 4.67
N VAL A 91 -14.24 14.02 5.81
CA VAL A 91 -15.48 14.73 6.19
C VAL A 91 -15.25 15.95 7.05
N ASP A 92 -14.08 16.08 7.71
CA ASP A 92 -13.74 17.27 8.52
C ASP A 92 -13.13 18.43 7.70
N GLY A 93 -12.95 18.24 6.40
CA GLY A 93 -12.41 19.23 5.48
C GLY A 93 -10.87 19.26 5.38
N THR A 94 -10.17 18.31 6.00
CA THR A 94 -8.72 18.19 5.84
C THR A 94 -8.35 17.98 4.38
N TYR A 95 -9.05 17.09 3.69
CA TYR A 95 -8.80 16.79 2.28
C TYR A 95 -9.36 17.82 1.30
N ASP A 96 -10.38 18.61 1.65
CA ASP A 96 -10.92 19.66 0.77
C ASP A 96 -9.83 20.64 0.30
N ARG A 97 -8.83 20.87 1.15
CA ARG A 97 -7.68 21.72 0.85
C ARG A 97 -6.53 21.02 0.15
N GLN A 98 -6.55 19.69 0.07
CA GLN A 98 -5.44 18.88 -0.45
C GLN A 98 -5.75 18.23 -1.79
N ILE A 99 -7.02 17.84 -2.02
CA ILE A 99 -7.45 17.12 -3.23
C ILE A 99 -8.62 17.82 -3.90
N ASP A 100 -8.72 17.69 -5.22
CA ASP A 100 -9.80 18.28 -6.04
C ASP A 100 -10.92 17.28 -6.31
N ALA A 101 -10.62 15.99 -6.21
CA ALA A 101 -11.56 14.87 -6.39
C ALA A 101 -11.05 13.63 -5.65
N LEU A 102 -11.94 12.64 -5.45
CA LEU A 102 -11.65 11.39 -4.77
C LEU A 102 -12.09 10.20 -5.62
N ALA A 103 -11.15 9.35 -6.02
CA ALA A 103 -11.40 8.07 -6.65
C ALA A 103 -11.38 6.95 -5.59
N ILE A 104 -12.40 6.12 -5.58
CA ILE A 104 -12.56 5.02 -4.62
C ILE A 104 -12.69 3.71 -5.37
N SER A 105 -11.88 2.70 -5.04
CA SER A 105 -12.01 1.35 -5.58
C SER A 105 -12.63 0.39 -4.57
N ASN A 106 -13.32 -0.65 -5.07
CA ASN A 106 -13.95 -1.68 -4.23
C ASN A 106 -12.92 -2.68 -3.64
N SER A 107 -11.81 -2.19 -3.12
CA SER A 107 -10.70 -3.02 -2.61
C SER A 107 -11.10 -3.90 -1.42
N THR A 108 -11.98 -3.40 -0.54
CA THR A 108 -12.55 -4.14 0.59
C THR A 108 -14.02 -3.77 0.79
N ASP A 109 -14.77 -4.57 1.56
CA ASP A 109 -16.17 -4.28 1.89
C ASP A 109 -16.31 -2.99 2.70
N VAL A 110 -15.33 -2.74 3.56
CA VAL A 110 -15.28 -1.52 4.38
C VAL A 110 -15.17 -0.28 3.49
N ILE A 111 -14.31 -0.30 2.47
CA ILE A 111 -14.14 0.81 1.52
C ILE A 111 -15.42 1.03 0.68
N ILE A 112 -16.12 -0.04 0.27
CA ILE A 112 -17.42 0.09 -0.42
C ILE A 112 -18.42 0.83 0.47
N ARG A 113 -18.46 0.49 1.76
CA ARG A 113 -19.34 1.16 2.72
C ARG A 113 -18.99 2.64 2.86
N ILE A 114 -17.71 2.99 2.93
CA ILE A 114 -17.25 4.39 2.94
C ILE A 114 -17.76 5.16 1.72
N TYR A 115 -17.64 4.57 0.52
CA TYR A 115 -18.19 5.20 -0.69
C TYR A 115 -19.69 5.49 -0.55
N LEU A 116 -20.47 4.52 -0.04
CA LEU A 116 -21.91 4.69 0.13
C LEU A 116 -22.23 5.82 1.13
N TYR A 117 -21.50 5.90 2.24
CA TYR A 117 -21.63 6.99 3.22
C TYR A 117 -21.28 8.35 2.62
N LEU A 118 -20.14 8.47 1.93
CA LEU A 118 -19.71 9.73 1.32
C LEU A 118 -20.69 10.21 0.24
N ARG A 119 -21.21 9.29 -0.59
CA ARG A 119 -22.24 9.60 -1.58
C ARG A 119 -23.51 10.12 -0.93
N GLU A 120 -23.94 9.49 0.15
CA GLU A 120 -25.15 9.90 0.86
C GLU A 120 -24.95 11.22 1.61
N LEU A 121 -23.81 11.44 2.27
CA LEU A 121 -23.47 12.72 2.90
C LEU A 121 -23.53 13.88 1.91
N ARG A 122 -22.94 13.73 0.73
CA ARG A 122 -23.02 14.77 -0.31
C ARG A 122 -24.45 15.08 -0.75
N ARG A 123 -25.38 14.14 -0.60
CA ARG A 123 -26.80 14.31 -0.95
C ARG A 123 -27.58 14.98 0.18
N VAL A 124 -27.36 14.60 1.43
CA VAL A 124 -28.18 15.02 2.59
C VAL A 124 -27.57 16.15 3.38
N GLU A 125 -26.25 16.31 3.34
CA GLU A 125 -25.48 17.37 4.01
C GLU A 125 -24.51 18.02 2.98
N PRO A 126 -25.05 18.72 1.95
CA PRO A 126 -24.23 19.25 0.84
C PRO A 126 -23.22 20.32 1.27
N GLU A 127 -23.36 20.87 2.48
CA GLU A 127 -22.40 21.80 3.10
C GLU A 127 -21.13 21.12 3.62
N LYS A 128 -21.15 19.80 3.77
CA LYS A 128 -19.94 19.06 4.18
C LYS A 128 -18.88 19.14 3.10
N PRO A 129 -17.61 19.35 3.48
CA PRO A 129 -16.48 19.52 2.54
C PRO A 129 -16.01 18.20 1.94
N VAL A 130 -16.93 17.38 1.44
CA VAL A 130 -16.63 16.12 0.77
C VAL A 130 -16.33 16.39 -0.71
N PRO A 131 -15.14 16.08 -1.22
CA PRO A 131 -14.79 16.31 -2.62
C PRO A 131 -15.68 15.51 -3.58
N PRO A 132 -15.71 15.83 -4.88
CA PRO A 132 -16.34 14.98 -5.89
C PRO A 132 -15.80 13.56 -5.83
N VAL A 133 -16.71 12.55 -5.77
CA VAL A 133 -16.35 11.14 -5.59
C VAL A 133 -16.70 10.34 -6.83
N GLU A 134 -15.79 9.49 -7.29
CA GLU A 134 -16.05 8.46 -8.30
C GLU A 134 -15.73 7.07 -7.75
N PHE A 135 -16.54 6.08 -8.12
CA PHE A 135 -16.38 4.70 -7.64
C PHE A 135 -16.02 3.75 -8.78
N ILE A 136 -14.93 3.01 -8.59
CA ILE A 136 -14.43 2.02 -9.54
C ILE A 136 -14.78 0.64 -9.03
N ASP A 137 -15.81 0.03 -9.65
CA ASP A 137 -16.32 -1.28 -9.26
C ASP A 137 -15.68 -2.40 -10.10
N TRP A 138 -14.60 -2.96 -9.59
CA TRP A 138 -13.89 -4.06 -10.22
C TRP A 138 -14.58 -5.41 -10.05
N LEU A 139 -14.59 -6.22 -11.12
CA LEU A 139 -14.93 -7.64 -11.08
C LEU A 139 -13.64 -8.47 -11.19
N PHE A 140 -13.33 -9.23 -10.14
CA PHE A 140 -12.05 -9.94 -10.03
C PHE A 140 -12.07 -11.39 -10.52
N THR A 141 -13.21 -11.95 -10.89
CA THR A 141 -13.27 -13.28 -11.47
C THR A 141 -12.67 -13.27 -12.89
N ARG A 142 -11.66 -14.10 -13.11
CA ARG A 142 -10.87 -14.15 -14.35
C ARG A 142 -11.64 -14.84 -15.48
N ASN A 143 -12.51 -14.09 -16.14
CA ASN A 143 -13.21 -14.52 -17.34
C ASN A 143 -13.44 -13.37 -18.32
N ARG A 144 -13.81 -13.69 -19.56
CA ARG A 144 -13.99 -12.69 -20.63
C ARG A 144 -15.12 -11.68 -20.34
N LEU A 145 -16.21 -12.11 -19.70
CA LEU A 145 -17.33 -11.21 -19.40
C LEU A 145 -16.92 -10.16 -18.38
N HIS A 146 -16.23 -10.54 -17.31
CA HIS A 146 -15.73 -9.62 -16.30
C HIS A 146 -14.66 -8.69 -16.88
N GLN A 147 -13.80 -9.18 -17.76
CA GLN A 147 -12.83 -8.35 -18.47
C GLN A 147 -13.53 -7.25 -19.27
N VAL A 148 -14.52 -7.58 -20.11
CA VAL A 148 -15.29 -6.60 -20.89
C VAL A 148 -16.01 -5.60 -19.97
N ARG A 149 -16.58 -6.08 -18.86
CA ARG A 149 -17.24 -5.20 -17.90
C ARG A 149 -16.24 -4.25 -17.24
N ASN A 150 -15.05 -4.71 -16.90
CA ASN A 150 -13.99 -3.86 -16.34
C ASN A 150 -13.48 -2.83 -17.38
N GLU A 151 -13.36 -3.22 -18.65
CA GLU A 151 -13.03 -2.27 -19.73
C GLU A 151 -14.09 -1.14 -19.82
N GLN A 152 -15.38 -1.47 -19.72
CA GLN A 152 -16.47 -0.49 -19.67
C GLN A 152 -16.40 0.40 -18.42
N THR A 153 -16.11 -0.19 -17.26
CA THR A 153 -15.93 0.55 -15.99
C THR A 153 -14.79 1.56 -16.11
N LEU A 154 -13.68 1.16 -16.69
CA LEU A 154 -12.54 2.07 -16.89
C LEU A 154 -12.82 3.16 -17.92
N GLU A 155 -13.60 2.87 -18.94
CA GLU A 155 -14.00 3.92 -19.90
C GLU A 155 -14.89 4.98 -19.24
N LEU A 156 -15.78 4.59 -18.31
CA LEU A 156 -16.54 5.53 -17.50
C LEU A 156 -15.63 6.33 -16.56
N PHE A 157 -14.65 5.66 -15.94
CA PHE A 157 -13.66 6.33 -15.12
C PHE A 157 -12.81 7.32 -15.93
N ARG A 158 -12.38 6.96 -17.15
CA ARG A 158 -11.72 7.87 -18.10
C ARG A 158 -12.52 9.14 -18.30
N GLN A 159 -13.80 9.04 -18.64
CA GLN A 159 -14.69 10.19 -18.82
C GLN A 159 -14.80 11.06 -17.56
N THR A 160 -14.78 10.45 -16.39
CA THR A 160 -14.78 11.19 -15.12
C THR A 160 -13.47 11.93 -14.91
N VAL A 161 -12.34 11.28 -15.15
CA VAL A 161 -11.02 11.89 -15.08
C VAL A 161 -10.88 13.05 -16.08
N GLU A 162 -11.38 12.89 -17.32
CA GLU A 162 -11.43 13.96 -18.33
C GLU A 162 -12.26 15.17 -17.85
N ARG A 163 -13.43 14.93 -17.23
CA ARG A 163 -14.23 16.01 -16.61
C ARG A 163 -13.45 16.72 -15.51
N TRP A 164 -12.74 15.97 -14.65
CA TRP A 164 -11.91 16.55 -13.59
C TRP A 164 -10.75 17.36 -14.17
N ALA A 165 -10.08 16.84 -15.19
CA ALA A 165 -8.97 17.52 -15.86
C ALA A 165 -9.42 18.74 -16.70
N GLY A 166 -10.65 18.72 -17.21
CA GLY A 166 -11.16 19.71 -18.16
C GLY A 166 -10.64 19.51 -19.59
N ARG A 167 -10.13 18.32 -19.92
CA ARG A 167 -9.64 17.93 -21.25
C ARG A 167 -9.80 16.44 -21.49
N ALA A 168 -9.86 16.05 -22.75
CA ALA A 168 -9.77 14.65 -23.15
C ALA A 168 -8.35 14.09 -22.89
N ILE A 169 -8.26 12.77 -22.67
CA ILE A 169 -7.01 12.02 -22.61
C ILE A 169 -6.97 10.98 -23.73
N THR A 170 -5.81 10.86 -24.39
CA THR A 170 -5.63 9.93 -25.49
C THR A 170 -5.14 8.57 -25.02
N ASP A 171 -5.24 7.58 -25.87
CA ASP A 171 -4.70 6.25 -25.61
C ASP A 171 -3.17 6.26 -25.49
N GLU A 172 -2.51 7.13 -26.26
CA GLU A 172 -1.05 7.33 -26.18
C GLU A 172 -0.62 7.92 -24.83
N GLU A 173 -1.41 8.85 -24.27
CA GLU A 173 -1.15 9.42 -22.94
C GLU A 173 -1.32 8.36 -21.84
N ILE A 174 -2.34 7.49 -21.94
CA ILE A 174 -2.54 6.36 -21.00
C ILE A 174 -1.37 5.37 -21.12
N ALA A 175 -0.94 5.05 -22.35
CA ALA A 175 0.20 4.16 -22.58
C ALA A 175 1.51 4.75 -22.00
N ALA A 176 1.75 6.03 -22.17
CA ALA A 176 2.90 6.75 -21.61
C ALA A 176 2.87 6.73 -20.08
N ALA A 177 1.70 6.98 -19.47
CA ALA A 177 1.52 6.88 -18.02
C ALA A 177 1.77 5.44 -17.51
N GLY A 178 1.28 4.43 -18.25
CA GLY A 178 1.54 3.01 -17.98
C GLY A 178 3.04 2.68 -17.99
N ALA A 179 3.79 3.22 -18.94
CA ALA A 179 5.25 3.05 -19.01
C ALA A 179 5.96 3.70 -17.81
N ILE A 180 5.57 4.93 -17.43
CA ILE A 180 6.10 5.63 -16.25
C ILE A 180 5.82 4.82 -14.97
N CYS A 181 4.62 4.28 -14.82
CA CYS A 181 4.27 3.42 -13.69
C CYS A 181 5.10 2.13 -13.66
N ASN A 182 5.38 1.52 -14.82
CA ASN A 182 6.24 0.33 -14.90
C ASN A 182 7.68 0.63 -14.54
N GLU A 183 8.24 1.76 -14.97
CA GLU A 183 9.59 2.17 -14.55
C GLU A 183 9.68 2.34 -13.03
N ASN A 184 8.65 2.91 -12.42
CA ASN A 184 8.57 3.04 -10.98
C ASN A 184 8.51 1.68 -10.27
N ARG A 185 7.66 0.76 -10.74
CA ARG A 185 7.55 -0.61 -10.23
C ARG A 185 8.88 -1.35 -10.36
N GLN A 186 9.58 -1.18 -11.48
CA GLN A 186 10.90 -1.78 -11.70
C GLN A 186 11.94 -1.26 -10.70
N ALA A 187 12.01 0.05 -10.47
CA ALA A 187 12.92 0.62 -9.48
C ALA A 187 12.63 0.09 -8.05
N LEU A 188 11.35 -0.07 -7.70
CA LEU A 188 10.96 -0.68 -6.42
C LEU A 188 11.35 -2.16 -6.32
N ARG A 189 11.28 -2.93 -7.41
CA ARG A 189 11.80 -4.32 -7.44
C ARG A 189 13.33 -4.36 -7.28
N GLU A 190 14.06 -3.41 -7.86
CA GLU A 190 15.50 -3.25 -7.67
C GLU A 190 15.82 -2.97 -6.20
N MET A 191 15.07 -2.11 -5.54
CA MET A 191 15.16 -1.87 -4.10
C MET A 191 14.83 -3.14 -3.29
N ALA A 192 13.73 -3.82 -3.62
CA ALA A 192 13.33 -5.06 -2.95
C ALA A 192 14.40 -6.16 -3.06
N ALA A 193 15.11 -6.25 -4.17
CA ALA A 193 16.21 -7.20 -4.35
C ALA A 193 17.32 -7.00 -3.31
N LEU A 194 17.58 -5.75 -2.87
CA LEU A 194 18.59 -5.46 -1.84
C LEU A 194 18.21 -5.91 -0.43
N ARG A 195 16.94 -6.14 -0.15
CA ARG A 195 16.51 -6.71 1.14
C ARG A 195 16.21 -8.21 1.08
N ARG A 196 15.97 -8.75 -0.14
CA ARG A 196 15.66 -10.16 -0.38
C ARG A 196 16.90 -11.01 -0.68
N CYS A 197 18.06 -10.39 -0.94
CA CYS A 197 19.32 -11.09 -1.22
C CYS A 197 19.96 -11.72 0.04
N ALA A 198 21.01 -12.50 -0.14
CA ALA A 198 21.74 -13.15 0.95
C ALA A 198 22.40 -12.16 1.94
N GLN A 199 22.66 -10.94 1.51
CA GLN A 199 23.24 -9.86 2.31
C GLN A 199 22.34 -8.63 2.27
N PRO A 200 21.19 -8.65 2.99
CA PRO A 200 20.23 -7.55 2.97
C PRO A 200 20.87 -6.27 3.50
N ARG A 201 20.53 -5.14 2.86
CA ARG A 201 21.09 -3.80 3.15
C ARG A 201 20.02 -2.73 3.37
N ILE A 202 18.76 -3.06 3.14
CA ILE A 202 17.60 -2.19 3.35
C ILE A 202 16.69 -2.84 4.38
N THR A 203 16.33 -2.11 5.41
CA THR A 203 15.39 -2.56 6.45
C THR A 203 13.95 -2.53 5.93
N GLY A 204 13.02 -3.20 6.62
CA GLY A 204 11.60 -3.11 6.31
C GLY A 204 11.05 -1.69 6.53
N SER A 205 11.50 -1.01 7.59
CA SER A 205 11.14 0.39 7.86
C SER A 205 11.57 1.33 6.75
N GLU A 206 12.79 1.19 6.22
CA GLU A 206 13.29 1.98 5.10
C GLU A 206 12.53 1.64 3.81
N ALA A 207 12.25 0.36 3.56
CA ALA A 207 11.45 -0.07 2.40
C ALA A 207 10.05 0.52 2.44
N LEU A 208 9.40 0.55 3.62
CA LEU A 208 8.07 1.13 3.79
C LEU A 208 8.07 2.65 3.48
N VAL A 209 9.11 3.38 3.89
CA VAL A 209 9.30 4.80 3.53
C VAL A 209 9.47 4.97 2.03
N ILE A 210 10.32 4.15 1.41
CA ILE A 210 10.59 4.21 -0.04
C ILE A 210 9.32 3.91 -0.84
N ILE A 211 8.59 2.85 -0.51
CA ILE A 211 7.36 2.49 -1.22
C ILE A 211 6.26 3.53 -0.95
N GLY A 212 6.08 3.91 0.31
CA GLY A 212 5.02 4.81 0.73
C GLY A 212 5.15 6.23 0.17
N SER A 213 6.37 6.74 -0.02
CA SER A 213 6.58 8.06 -0.65
C SER A 213 6.10 8.11 -2.11
N ALA A 214 6.03 6.96 -2.82
CA ALA A 214 5.45 6.89 -4.15
C ALA A 214 3.99 7.38 -4.20
N PHE A 215 3.26 7.25 -3.12
CA PHE A 215 1.86 7.63 -3.06
C PHE A 215 1.61 9.14 -2.94
N PHE A 216 2.66 9.95 -2.78
CA PHE A 216 2.56 11.37 -2.46
C PHE A 216 3.40 12.26 -3.37
N MET A 217 4.02 11.72 -4.43
CA MET A 217 4.85 12.49 -5.32
C MET A 217 4.75 12.02 -6.78
N GLU A 218 5.29 12.80 -7.69
CA GLU A 218 5.35 12.51 -9.11
C GLU A 218 6.17 11.23 -9.35
N ARG A 219 5.66 10.32 -10.18
CA ARG A 219 6.20 8.97 -10.36
C ARG A 219 7.62 8.94 -10.94
N SER A 220 7.93 9.83 -11.90
CA SER A 220 9.27 9.87 -12.50
C SER A 220 10.32 10.41 -11.50
N ALA A 221 9.96 11.41 -10.72
CA ALA A 221 10.82 11.93 -9.66
C ALA A 221 11.07 10.87 -8.58
N HIS A 222 10.03 10.14 -8.17
CA HIS A 222 10.15 9.01 -7.25
C HIS A 222 11.10 7.95 -7.81
N THR A 223 10.94 7.54 -9.07
CA THR A 223 11.78 6.55 -9.75
C THR A 223 13.25 6.93 -9.71
N ALA A 224 13.56 8.20 -10.00
CA ALA A 224 14.94 8.70 -9.97
C ALA A 224 15.56 8.59 -8.56
N LEU A 225 14.80 9.00 -7.52
CA LEU A 225 15.27 8.91 -6.14
C LEU A 225 15.44 7.46 -5.68
N VAL A 226 14.52 6.56 -6.00
CA VAL A 226 14.64 5.13 -5.66
C VAL A 226 15.88 4.51 -6.29
N ARG A 227 16.15 4.77 -7.57
CA ARG A 227 17.36 4.28 -8.24
C ARG A 227 18.65 4.82 -7.59
N GLN A 228 18.63 6.08 -7.15
CA GLN A 228 19.76 6.65 -6.40
C GLN A 228 19.93 5.96 -5.04
N VAL A 229 18.82 5.71 -4.29
CA VAL A 229 18.89 4.94 -3.03
C VAL A 229 19.45 3.54 -3.27
N VAL A 230 19.02 2.86 -4.35
CA VAL A 230 19.56 1.53 -4.73
C VAL A 230 21.06 1.58 -4.96
N ALA A 231 21.56 2.62 -5.62
CA ALA A 231 23.00 2.82 -5.83
C ALA A 231 23.74 3.08 -4.51
N ASP A 232 23.24 3.98 -3.67
CA ASP A 232 23.85 4.32 -2.37
C ASP A 232 23.88 3.11 -1.43
N ALA A 233 22.80 2.32 -1.41
CA ALA A 233 22.65 1.15 -0.54
C ALA A 233 23.61 0.02 -0.84
N GLN A 234 24.26 -0.02 -2.01
CA GLN A 234 25.33 -0.98 -2.29
C GLN A 234 26.48 -0.86 -1.29
N SER A 235 26.72 0.30 -0.74
CA SER A 235 27.74 0.59 0.26
C SER A 235 27.29 0.46 1.71
N TRP A 236 25.98 0.27 1.94
CA TRP A 236 25.44 0.19 3.31
C TRP A 236 25.83 -1.13 3.99
N PRO A 237 25.91 -1.15 5.34
CA PRO A 237 26.22 -2.37 6.09
C PRO A 237 25.18 -3.47 5.82
N VAL A 238 25.65 -4.71 5.85
CA VAL A 238 24.77 -5.89 5.78
C VAL A 238 23.99 -6.05 7.06
N LEU A 239 22.70 -6.31 6.94
CA LEU A 239 21.82 -6.62 8.06
C LEU A 239 22.01 -8.06 8.51
N HIS A 240 21.99 -8.27 9.83
CA HIS A 240 22.11 -9.59 10.45
C HIS A 240 20.93 -9.85 11.37
N GLY A 241 20.30 -11.00 11.22
CA GLY A 241 19.16 -11.43 12.05
C GLY A 241 18.28 -12.45 11.32
N PRO A 242 17.33 -13.09 12.03
CA PRO A 242 16.33 -13.92 11.40
C PRO A 242 15.51 -13.12 10.37
N ARG A 243 15.33 -13.70 9.20
CA ARG A 243 14.61 -13.09 8.08
C ARG A 243 13.13 -13.37 8.23
N VAL A 244 12.33 -12.34 8.35
CA VAL A 244 10.88 -12.46 8.52
C VAL A 244 10.13 -11.84 7.35
N PHE A 245 9.05 -12.50 6.93
CA PHE A 245 8.07 -11.94 6.02
C PHE A 245 6.88 -11.42 6.84
N PHE A 246 6.38 -10.25 6.51
CA PHE A 246 5.25 -9.62 7.19
C PHE A 246 3.97 -9.75 6.34
N THR A 247 2.85 -10.11 6.95
CA THR A 247 1.54 -10.16 6.26
C THR A 247 0.40 -9.75 7.20
N GLY A 248 -0.67 -9.23 6.63
CA GLY A 248 -1.88 -8.83 7.35
C GLY A 248 -2.33 -7.42 7.05
N SER A 249 -2.63 -6.65 8.09
CA SER A 249 -3.12 -5.28 7.98
C SER A 249 -2.10 -4.33 7.37
N ASN A 250 -2.58 -3.38 6.59
CA ASN A 250 -1.75 -2.29 6.04
C ASN A 250 -1.00 -1.56 7.16
N GLN A 251 0.23 -1.21 6.87
CA GLN A 251 1.05 -0.37 7.73
C GLN A 251 1.33 0.95 6.99
N GLU A 252 0.78 2.03 7.51
CA GLU A 252 0.93 3.38 6.93
C GLU A 252 2.04 4.19 7.61
N ASP A 253 2.60 3.66 8.70
CA ASP A 253 3.76 4.20 9.43
C ASP A 253 4.78 3.10 9.75
N THR A 254 5.99 3.49 10.15
CA THR A 254 7.10 2.57 10.41
C THR A 254 7.12 1.99 11.82
N ALA A 255 6.26 2.45 12.73
CA ALA A 255 6.36 2.16 14.15
C ALA A 255 6.31 0.65 14.49
N LEU A 256 5.47 -0.11 13.79
CA LEU A 256 5.38 -1.56 13.98
C LEU A 256 6.64 -2.27 13.45
N TYR A 257 7.12 -1.86 12.28
CA TYR A 257 8.32 -2.44 11.68
C TYR A 257 9.56 -2.16 12.53
N GLU A 258 9.67 -0.94 13.06
CA GLU A 258 10.76 -0.57 13.98
C GLU A 258 10.77 -1.45 15.24
N GLN A 259 9.61 -1.85 15.78
CA GLN A 259 9.53 -2.79 16.92
C GLN A 259 10.00 -4.19 16.54
N ILE A 260 9.63 -4.71 15.37
CA ILE A 260 10.06 -6.01 14.86
C ILE A 260 11.59 -6.01 14.65
N GLU A 261 12.13 -4.96 14.05
CA GLU A 261 13.56 -4.80 13.78
C GLU A 261 14.37 -4.55 15.06
N ALA A 262 13.82 -3.80 16.03
CA ALA A 262 14.44 -3.64 17.36
C ALA A 262 14.49 -4.96 18.15
N ALA A 263 13.60 -5.92 17.87
CA ALA A 263 13.68 -7.28 18.39
C ALA A 263 14.83 -8.09 17.76
N GLY A 264 15.46 -7.58 16.70
CA GLY A 264 16.61 -8.15 16.01
C GLY A 264 16.25 -9.04 14.83
N ALA A 265 15.08 -8.89 14.25
CA ALA A 265 14.68 -9.50 12.98
C ALA A 265 15.05 -8.59 11.78
N VAL A 266 15.08 -9.16 10.59
CA VAL A 266 15.20 -8.44 9.32
C VAL A 266 13.92 -8.69 8.52
N ILE A 267 13.12 -7.64 8.27
CA ILE A 267 11.92 -7.75 7.44
C ILE A 267 12.36 -7.76 5.96
N VAL A 268 12.20 -8.91 5.29
CA VAL A 268 12.66 -9.13 3.91
C VAL A 268 11.57 -9.00 2.86
N GLY A 269 10.34 -8.83 3.26
CA GLY A 269 9.18 -8.61 2.39
C GLY A 269 7.90 -8.48 3.20
N GLU A 270 6.86 -7.95 2.58
CA GLU A 270 5.54 -7.81 3.16
C GLU A 270 4.44 -8.02 2.13
N ASP A 271 3.25 -8.37 2.63
CA ASP A 271 2.07 -8.56 1.82
C ASP A 271 0.93 -7.64 2.30
N HIS A 272 0.99 -6.37 1.93
CA HIS A 272 -0.09 -5.39 2.13
C HIS A 272 0.01 -4.23 1.12
N ASP A 273 -1.01 -3.38 1.08
CA ASP A 273 -1.21 -2.39 0.00
C ASP A 273 -0.27 -1.17 0.08
N TRP A 274 0.44 -0.98 1.21
CA TRP A 274 1.51 0.00 1.38
C TRP A 274 2.90 -0.61 1.20
N GLY A 275 2.99 -1.85 0.78
CA GLY A 275 4.22 -2.61 0.60
C GLY A 275 4.33 -3.24 -0.78
N ASP A 276 4.83 -4.47 -0.81
CA ASP A 276 5.20 -5.19 -2.04
C ASP A 276 4.06 -5.36 -3.04
N ARG A 277 2.80 -5.31 -2.60
CA ARG A 277 1.64 -5.34 -3.50
C ARG A 277 1.61 -4.19 -4.50
N TRP A 278 2.25 -3.06 -4.21
CA TRP A 278 2.25 -1.90 -5.09
C TRP A 278 2.91 -2.20 -6.43
N TYR A 279 3.94 -3.04 -6.46
CA TYR A 279 4.71 -3.37 -7.66
C TYR A 279 4.62 -4.85 -8.09
N ASP A 280 3.53 -5.53 -7.68
CA ASP A 280 3.31 -6.96 -7.94
C ASP A 280 3.16 -7.31 -9.43
N ARG A 281 2.60 -6.40 -10.25
CA ARG A 281 2.30 -6.64 -11.65
C ARG A 281 2.48 -5.40 -12.50
N ASP A 282 2.99 -5.57 -13.73
CA ASP A 282 3.16 -4.49 -14.68
C ASP A 282 1.93 -4.27 -15.57
N TYR A 283 1.83 -3.05 -16.11
CA TYR A 283 1.04 -2.71 -17.28
C TYR A 283 1.69 -3.38 -18.51
N ASN A 284 0.92 -4.15 -19.29
CA ASN A 284 1.43 -4.81 -20.48
C ASN A 284 1.24 -3.93 -21.74
N PRO A 285 2.31 -3.38 -22.33
CA PRO A 285 2.23 -2.48 -23.46
C PRO A 285 1.80 -3.16 -24.77
N GLU A 286 1.70 -4.48 -24.82
CA GLU A 286 1.22 -5.20 -26.02
C GLU A 286 -0.30 -5.16 -26.17
N TYR A 287 -1.03 -4.78 -25.13
CA TYR A 287 -2.48 -4.62 -25.18
C TYR A 287 -2.88 -3.18 -25.47
N SER A 288 -4.13 -2.97 -25.91
CA SER A 288 -4.70 -1.61 -25.93
C SER A 288 -4.64 -1.00 -24.51
N PRO A 289 -4.46 0.33 -24.38
CA PRO A 289 -4.18 0.95 -23.08
C PRO A 289 -5.20 0.63 -22.00
N VAL A 290 -6.50 0.76 -22.28
CA VAL A 290 -7.56 0.40 -21.31
C VAL A 290 -7.50 -1.08 -20.94
N ARG A 291 -7.27 -1.96 -21.92
CA ARG A 291 -7.10 -3.40 -21.69
C ARG A 291 -5.91 -3.72 -20.80
N ALA A 292 -4.78 -3.05 -21.03
CA ALA A 292 -3.56 -3.25 -20.26
C ALA A 292 -3.75 -2.84 -18.78
N VAL A 293 -4.48 -1.75 -18.53
CA VAL A 293 -4.85 -1.33 -17.17
C VAL A 293 -5.80 -2.34 -16.54
N VAL A 294 -6.83 -2.81 -17.27
CA VAL A 294 -7.72 -3.89 -16.75
C VAL A 294 -6.90 -5.12 -16.34
N ASP A 295 -6.00 -5.56 -17.20
CA ASP A 295 -5.17 -6.75 -16.94
C ASP A 295 -4.29 -6.57 -15.69
N ARG A 296 -3.69 -5.38 -15.53
CA ARG A 296 -2.89 -5.01 -14.38
C ARG A 296 -3.66 -5.18 -13.06
N TYR A 297 -4.88 -4.63 -12.96
CA TYR A 297 -5.64 -4.60 -11.73
C TYR A 297 -6.49 -5.87 -11.49
N MET A 298 -7.06 -6.46 -12.52
CA MET A 298 -7.92 -7.64 -12.43
C MET A 298 -7.14 -8.92 -12.07
N LEU A 299 -5.87 -9.02 -12.48
CA LEU A 299 -5.08 -10.25 -12.33
C LEU A 299 -4.19 -10.28 -11.09
N ARG A 300 -4.28 -9.30 -10.22
CA ARG A 300 -3.59 -9.32 -8.91
C ARG A 300 -4.15 -10.43 -8.02
N GLU A 301 -3.33 -11.04 -7.18
CA GLU A 301 -3.70 -12.26 -6.44
C GLU A 301 -3.83 -12.07 -4.92
N PHE A 302 -3.40 -10.95 -4.38
CA PHE A 302 -3.12 -10.82 -2.95
C PHE A 302 -4.28 -10.35 -2.07
N SER A 303 -5.45 -9.96 -2.58
CA SER A 303 -6.57 -9.55 -1.73
C SER A 303 -7.64 -10.64 -1.65
N SER A 304 -8.41 -10.65 -0.55
CA SER A 304 -9.50 -11.59 -0.31
C SER A 304 -10.59 -11.54 -1.39
N LYS A 305 -10.79 -10.39 -2.04
CA LYS A 305 -11.76 -10.25 -3.14
C LYS A 305 -11.22 -10.73 -4.49
N LYS A 306 -9.90 -10.75 -4.68
CA LYS A 306 -9.28 -11.00 -5.97
C LYS A 306 -8.98 -12.47 -6.25
N ALA A 307 -8.87 -13.28 -5.20
CA ALA A 307 -8.45 -14.68 -5.33
C ALA A 307 -9.12 -15.58 -4.30
N PHE A 308 -9.22 -16.86 -4.60
CA PHE A 308 -9.60 -17.87 -3.62
C PHE A 308 -8.54 -18.05 -2.55
N VAL A 309 -8.93 -18.56 -1.37
CA VAL A 309 -7.99 -18.79 -0.24
C VAL A 309 -6.79 -19.63 -0.68
N SER A 310 -6.99 -20.69 -1.47
CA SER A 310 -5.90 -21.53 -1.98
C SER A 310 -4.89 -20.76 -2.85
N GLN A 311 -5.35 -19.81 -3.65
CA GLN A 311 -4.48 -18.96 -4.48
C GLN A 311 -3.70 -17.97 -3.61
N ARG A 312 -4.34 -17.40 -2.59
CA ARG A 312 -3.66 -16.49 -1.63
C ARG A 312 -2.63 -17.22 -0.77
N VAL A 313 -2.90 -18.47 -0.37
CA VAL A 313 -1.92 -19.35 0.29
C VAL A 313 -0.72 -19.58 -0.63
N ALA A 314 -0.98 -20.00 -1.88
CA ALA A 314 0.09 -20.25 -2.84
C ALA A 314 0.90 -18.97 -3.19
N ALA A 315 0.24 -17.80 -3.20
CA ALA A 315 0.91 -16.52 -3.42
C ALA A 315 1.84 -16.18 -2.24
N LEU A 316 1.37 -16.31 -0.99
CA LEU A 316 2.20 -16.12 0.20
C LEU A 316 3.39 -17.07 0.21
N ASP A 317 3.18 -18.36 -0.08
CA ASP A 317 4.25 -19.35 -0.14
C ASP A 317 5.33 -18.96 -1.16
N ARG A 318 4.95 -18.48 -2.35
CA ARG A 318 5.91 -17.99 -3.37
C ARG A 318 6.70 -16.78 -2.89
N GLU A 319 6.04 -15.81 -2.24
CA GLU A 319 6.72 -14.60 -1.74
C GLU A 319 7.67 -14.91 -0.59
N VAL A 320 7.29 -15.82 0.31
CA VAL A 320 8.15 -16.31 1.40
C VAL A 320 9.39 -16.99 0.82
N ASP A 321 9.25 -17.81 -0.22
CA ASP A 321 10.39 -18.45 -0.91
C ASP A 321 11.26 -17.42 -1.63
N ALA A 322 10.65 -16.52 -2.40
CA ALA A 322 11.37 -15.48 -3.15
C ALA A 322 12.14 -14.51 -2.25
N SER A 323 11.63 -14.25 -1.04
CA SER A 323 12.31 -13.43 -0.03
C SER A 323 13.28 -14.23 0.84
N THR A 324 13.33 -15.55 0.71
CA THR A 324 14.10 -16.48 1.56
C THR A 324 13.83 -16.25 3.05
N ALA A 325 12.57 -15.95 3.40
CA ALA A 325 12.16 -15.70 4.77
C ALA A 325 12.23 -17.00 5.59
N GLN A 326 12.69 -16.89 6.83
CA GLN A 326 12.82 -17.99 7.77
C GLN A 326 11.59 -18.13 8.67
N ALA A 327 10.75 -17.09 8.71
CA ALA A 327 9.53 -17.07 9.52
C ALA A 327 8.54 -16.05 8.96
N VAL A 328 7.26 -16.15 9.34
CA VAL A 328 6.21 -15.21 8.94
C VAL A 328 5.55 -14.59 10.16
N VAL A 329 5.43 -13.27 10.16
CA VAL A 329 4.69 -12.49 11.15
C VAL A 329 3.33 -12.09 10.55
N PHE A 330 2.25 -12.56 11.16
CA PHE A 330 0.88 -12.16 10.88
C PHE A 330 0.45 -11.09 11.89
N TYR A 331 -0.01 -9.95 11.38
CA TYR A 331 -0.50 -8.86 12.22
C TYR A 331 -1.83 -8.33 11.67
N THR A 332 -2.88 -8.33 12.47
CA THR A 332 -4.17 -7.81 12.06
C THR A 332 -4.74 -6.84 13.10
N ASN A 333 -5.22 -5.71 12.61
CA ASN A 333 -5.93 -4.74 13.43
C ASN A 333 -7.28 -5.31 13.90
N ILE A 334 -7.78 -4.77 15.00
CA ILE A 334 -9.14 -5.03 15.45
C ILE A 334 -10.14 -4.60 14.35
N TYR A 335 -11.18 -5.38 14.15
CA TYR A 335 -12.22 -5.21 13.12
C TYR A 335 -11.75 -5.35 11.66
N GLU A 336 -10.50 -5.69 11.41
CA GLU A 336 -10.07 -6.14 10.10
C GLU A 336 -10.16 -7.67 10.01
N GLU A 337 -11.16 -8.18 9.27
CA GLU A 337 -11.47 -9.61 9.29
C GLU A 337 -10.79 -10.40 8.16
N ALA A 338 -10.57 -9.79 7.00
CA ALA A 338 -10.14 -10.50 5.79
C ALA A 338 -8.85 -11.32 5.99
N ALA A 339 -7.78 -10.69 6.51
CA ALA A 339 -6.51 -11.37 6.78
C ALA A 339 -6.63 -12.41 7.92
N SER A 340 -7.53 -12.18 8.87
CA SER A 340 -7.80 -13.13 9.96
C SER A 340 -8.41 -14.44 9.47
N TRP A 341 -9.26 -14.40 8.43
CA TRP A 341 -9.86 -15.59 7.82
C TRP A 341 -8.85 -16.42 7.01
N ASP A 342 -7.84 -15.79 6.43
CA ASP A 342 -6.81 -16.49 5.65
C ASP A 342 -5.77 -17.18 6.54
N TYR A 343 -5.50 -16.63 7.73
CA TYR A 343 -4.45 -17.09 8.62
C TYR A 343 -4.42 -18.60 8.89
N PRO A 344 -5.54 -19.30 9.20
CA PRO A 344 -5.49 -20.74 9.49
C PRO A 344 -4.93 -21.57 8.33
N SER A 345 -5.32 -21.23 7.09
CA SER A 345 -4.86 -21.94 5.88
C SER A 345 -3.41 -21.61 5.55
N GLN A 346 -3.04 -20.34 5.65
CA GLN A 346 -1.66 -19.87 5.43
C GLN A 346 -0.71 -20.45 6.48
N LYS A 347 -1.08 -20.41 7.77
CA LYS A 347 -0.32 -21.04 8.83
C LYS A 347 -0.08 -22.52 8.58
N LYS A 348 -1.14 -23.28 8.22
CA LYS A 348 -1.05 -24.72 7.95
C LYS A 348 -0.05 -25.00 6.82
N SER A 349 -0.06 -24.21 5.76
CA SER A 349 0.89 -24.34 4.64
C SER A 349 2.32 -24.11 5.10
N LEU A 350 2.58 -22.99 5.73
CA LEU A 350 3.93 -22.59 6.19
C LEU A 350 4.51 -23.57 7.21
N GLU A 351 3.73 -23.96 8.22
CA GLU A 351 4.20 -24.91 9.26
C GLU A 351 4.48 -26.30 8.70
N SER A 352 3.70 -26.78 7.70
CA SER A 352 3.97 -28.04 7.00
C SER A 352 5.33 -28.04 6.26
N ARG A 353 5.86 -26.87 5.97
CA ARG A 353 7.15 -26.62 5.32
C ARG A 353 8.25 -26.30 6.33
N GLY A 354 7.98 -26.36 7.63
CA GLY A 354 8.92 -26.03 8.70
C GLY A 354 9.19 -24.54 8.88
N ILE A 355 8.31 -23.67 8.34
CA ILE A 355 8.42 -22.21 8.47
C ILE A 355 7.59 -21.76 9.69
N PRO A 356 8.21 -21.32 10.79
CA PRO A 356 7.50 -20.89 11.98
C PRO A 356 6.72 -19.61 11.74
N THR A 357 5.58 -19.49 12.43
CA THR A 357 4.70 -18.34 12.32
C THR A 357 4.42 -17.70 13.66
N ALA A 358 4.27 -16.37 13.71
CA ALA A 358 3.73 -15.64 14.85
C ALA A 358 2.46 -14.90 14.42
N CYS A 359 1.41 -14.95 15.27
CA CYS A 359 0.16 -14.27 15.00
C CYS A 359 -0.16 -13.24 16.08
N PHE A 360 -0.37 -12.01 15.66
CA PHE A 360 -0.78 -10.86 16.47
C PHE A 360 -2.13 -10.37 15.92
N ALA A 361 -3.20 -11.05 16.31
CA ALA A 361 -4.55 -10.77 15.80
C ALA A 361 -5.31 -9.80 16.72
N LYS A 362 -6.24 -9.05 16.11
CA LYS A 362 -7.13 -8.08 16.80
C LYS A 362 -6.36 -7.04 17.61
N MET A 363 -5.27 -6.56 17.05
CA MET A 363 -4.40 -5.58 17.70
C MET A 363 -5.04 -4.19 17.65
N ALA A 364 -4.85 -3.41 18.70
CA ALA A 364 -5.29 -2.03 18.72
C ALA A 364 -4.51 -1.20 17.69
N TRP A 365 -5.20 -0.25 17.06
CA TRP A 365 -4.58 0.77 16.22
C TRP A 365 -4.58 2.12 16.96
N PRO A 366 -3.52 2.91 16.87
CA PRO A 366 -2.20 2.59 16.29
C PRO A 366 -1.39 1.58 17.12
N ALA A 367 -0.36 0.98 16.50
CA ALA A 367 0.39 -0.16 17.06
C ALA A 367 0.98 0.09 18.46
N HIS A 368 1.36 1.32 18.79
CA HIS A 368 1.92 1.68 20.10
C HIS A 368 0.93 1.54 21.28
N ARG A 369 -0.38 1.40 21.01
CA ARG A 369 -1.41 1.14 22.04
C ARG A 369 -1.38 -0.31 22.56
N ASN A 370 -0.59 -1.18 21.94
CA ASN A 370 -0.52 -2.58 22.33
C ASN A 370 0.61 -2.79 23.34
N GLU A 371 0.27 -2.80 24.62
CA GLU A 371 1.23 -3.05 25.70
C GLU A 371 1.95 -4.39 25.53
N GLY A 372 3.26 -4.41 25.79
CA GLY A 372 4.07 -5.63 25.73
C GLY A 372 4.31 -6.20 24.33
N LEU A 373 3.89 -5.53 23.25
CA LEU A 373 4.04 -6.01 21.88
C LEU A 373 5.52 -6.24 21.52
N GLU A 374 6.41 -5.31 21.86
CA GLU A 374 7.86 -5.45 21.63
C GLU A 374 8.44 -6.70 22.33
N GLY A 375 8.01 -6.97 23.56
CA GLY A 375 8.41 -8.19 24.30
C GLY A 375 7.97 -9.47 23.61
N ARG A 376 6.77 -9.47 23.02
CA ARG A 376 6.26 -10.61 22.25
C ARG A 376 7.06 -10.81 20.95
N PHE A 377 7.47 -9.75 20.25
CA PHE A 377 8.37 -9.85 19.10
C PHE A 377 9.74 -10.40 19.51
N ARG A 378 10.33 -9.89 20.60
CA ARG A 378 11.62 -10.39 21.12
C ARG A 378 11.55 -11.88 21.46
N ALA A 379 10.48 -12.32 22.11
CA ALA A 379 10.28 -13.74 22.43
C ALA A 379 10.23 -14.59 21.17
N PHE A 380 9.46 -14.19 20.15
CA PHE A 380 9.38 -14.91 18.87
C PHE A 380 10.75 -14.95 18.15
N VAL A 381 11.40 -13.80 18.01
CA VAL A 381 12.72 -13.71 17.33
C VAL A 381 13.78 -14.57 18.04
N SER A 382 13.71 -14.67 19.37
CA SER A 382 14.63 -15.53 20.13
C SER A 382 14.47 -17.01 19.81
N THR A 383 13.26 -17.49 19.52
CA THR A 383 13.03 -18.89 19.11
C THR A 383 13.68 -19.20 17.77
N LEU A 384 13.72 -18.22 16.87
CA LEU A 384 14.33 -18.36 15.55
C LEU A 384 15.86 -18.48 15.61
N LYS A 385 16.50 -17.75 16.54
CA LYS A 385 17.96 -17.80 16.75
C LYS A 385 18.41 -19.13 17.37
N GLY A 386 17.60 -19.73 18.25
CA GLY A 386 17.89 -21.03 18.87
C GLY A 386 17.78 -22.24 17.93
N GLY A 387 16.99 -22.12 16.86
CA GLY A 387 16.85 -23.16 15.83
C GLY A 387 18.05 -23.25 14.87
N ALA A 388 18.72 -22.14 14.58
CA ALA A 388 19.87 -22.09 13.68
C ALA A 388 21.15 -22.74 14.23
N SER A 389 21.20 -23.04 15.55
CA SER A 389 22.35 -23.71 16.19
C SER A 389 22.21 -25.23 16.29
N ARG A 390 21.15 -25.82 15.74
CA ARG A 390 20.87 -27.28 15.80
C ARG A 390 20.88 -27.97 14.43
N GLY A 391 21.33 -27.29 13.38
CA GLY A 391 21.44 -27.83 12.02
C GLY A 391 22.90 -28.06 11.59
#